data_3b1f2cddb615e4474155fb852bd1708f
#
_entry.id   3b1f2cddb615e4474155fb852bd1708f
#
_cell.length_a   1.000
_cell.length_b   1.000
_cell.length_c   1.000
_cell.angle_alpha   90.00
_cell.angle_beta   90.00
_cell.angle_gamma   90.00
#
_symmetry.space_group_name_H-M   'P 1'
#
loop_
_entity.id
_entity.type
_entity.pdbx_description
1 polymer ?
#
loop_
_entity_poly.entity_id
_entity_poly.type
_entity_poly.pdbx_seq_one_letter_code
_entity_poly.pdbx_strand_id
1 'polypeptide(L)'
;MAILVLGGAGYIGSHMVDRLVAAGKEEVVVVDNLVTGHRAAVHPQAVFYEGDLADKDFMRDVFAKHPSIDAVIHFAAFSLVAESMSNPLKYFDNNTAGMVSLLEVMQECGVKNIVFSSTAATYGIPEEVPILETTPQKPINPYGESKLMMETIMRWADQAYGIKFVALRYFNVAGAKPDGSIGEDHGPETHLLPIVLQVAQGKREKIAVFGDDYDTPDGTNVRDYVHPFDLADAHILAVEHLRTGHPSDAFNLGSSTGFSNLQIVEAARKVTGHPIPLEIAERRPGDPDTLIASSEKARNILGWQPKFDNIETIIETAWKWHSSHPNGYDDRG
;
A
#
# COMPACT_ATOMS: atom_id res chain seq x y z
N MET A 1 -10.93 -4.63 -22.48
CA MET A 1 -9.91 -3.81 -21.78
C MET A 1 -9.14 -4.73 -20.87
N ALA A 2 -7.88 -4.41 -20.59
CA ALA A 2 -7.07 -5.12 -19.63
C ALA A 2 -6.38 -4.13 -18.68
N ILE A 3 -6.13 -4.56 -17.45
CA ILE A 3 -5.38 -3.79 -16.45
C ILE A 3 -4.06 -4.50 -16.18
N LEU A 4 -2.96 -3.76 -16.26
CA LEU A 4 -1.65 -4.22 -15.84
C LEU A 4 -1.43 -3.84 -14.36
N VAL A 5 -1.18 -4.83 -13.50
CA VAL A 5 -0.86 -4.65 -12.08
C VAL A 5 0.61 -4.95 -11.86
N LEU A 6 1.40 -3.91 -11.57
CA LEU A 6 2.83 -4.02 -11.24
C LEU A 6 2.98 -4.18 -9.72
N GLY A 7 3.76 -5.19 -9.30
CA GLY A 7 3.83 -5.57 -7.89
C GLY A 7 2.61 -6.37 -7.42
N GLY A 8 1.95 -7.09 -8.33
CA GLY A 8 0.72 -7.81 -8.05
C GLY A 8 0.88 -9.11 -7.25
N ALA A 9 2.11 -9.53 -6.94
CA ALA A 9 2.42 -10.62 -6.04
C ALA A 9 2.72 -10.16 -4.60
N GLY A 10 2.84 -8.84 -4.38
CA GLY A 10 3.00 -8.25 -3.05
C GLY A 10 1.70 -8.23 -2.25
N TYR A 11 1.79 -7.82 -0.97
CA TYR A 11 0.64 -7.79 -0.05
C TYR A 11 -0.56 -7.03 -0.62
N ILE A 12 -0.41 -5.75 -0.95
CA ILE A 12 -1.50 -4.91 -1.45
C ILE A 12 -1.89 -5.34 -2.88
N GLY A 13 -0.89 -5.61 -3.72
CA GLY A 13 -1.11 -5.97 -5.12
C GLY A 13 -1.91 -7.26 -5.31
N SER A 14 -1.68 -8.28 -4.48
CA SER A 14 -2.42 -9.54 -4.55
C SER A 14 -3.91 -9.37 -4.21
N HIS A 15 -4.22 -8.53 -3.21
CA HIS A 15 -5.60 -8.17 -2.89
C HIS A 15 -6.28 -7.38 -4.03
N MET A 16 -5.52 -6.50 -4.70
CA MET A 16 -5.99 -5.78 -5.88
C MET A 16 -6.31 -6.73 -7.03
N VAL A 17 -5.39 -7.67 -7.33
CA VAL A 17 -5.59 -8.69 -8.37
C VAL A 17 -6.83 -9.53 -8.07
N ASP A 18 -7.01 -10.00 -6.83
CA ASP A 18 -8.19 -10.75 -6.41
C ASP A 18 -9.49 -9.96 -6.63
N ARG A 19 -9.51 -8.67 -6.27
CA ARG A 19 -10.66 -7.79 -6.47
C ARG A 19 -11.00 -7.57 -7.93
N LEU A 20 -10.00 -7.37 -8.80
CA LEU A 20 -10.20 -7.22 -10.25
C LEU A 20 -10.75 -8.50 -10.88
N VAL A 21 -10.16 -9.64 -10.54
CA VAL A 21 -10.64 -10.95 -11.06
C VAL A 21 -12.06 -11.24 -10.57
N ALA A 22 -12.35 -10.98 -9.29
CA ALA A 22 -13.71 -11.17 -8.75
C ALA A 22 -14.75 -10.26 -9.42
N ALA A 23 -14.36 -9.08 -9.88
CA ALA A 23 -15.24 -8.19 -10.64
C ALA A 23 -15.57 -8.74 -12.06
N GLY A 24 -14.70 -9.58 -12.61
CA GLY A 24 -14.93 -10.32 -13.86
C GLY A 24 -15.13 -9.47 -15.11
N LYS A 25 -14.73 -8.20 -15.08
CA LYS A 25 -15.00 -7.25 -16.18
C LYS A 25 -13.83 -7.12 -17.16
N GLU A 26 -12.63 -7.53 -16.74
CA GLU A 26 -11.38 -7.20 -17.45
C GLU A 26 -10.38 -8.35 -17.37
N GLU A 27 -9.49 -8.40 -18.35
CA GLU A 27 -8.29 -9.22 -18.25
C GLU A 27 -7.32 -8.56 -17.23
N VAL A 28 -6.77 -9.36 -16.33
CA VAL A 28 -5.82 -8.92 -15.32
C VAL A 28 -4.45 -9.49 -15.64
N VAL A 29 -3.50 -8.60 -15.96
CA VAL A 29 -2.10 -8.94 -16.24
C VAL A 29 -1.26 -8.49 -15.06
N VAL A 30 -0.40 -9.35 -14.54
CA VAL A 30 0.45 -9.10 -13.38
C VAL A 30 1.91 -9.19 -13.79
N VAL A 31 2.71 -8.21 -13.39
CA VAL A 31 4.17 -8.25 -13.45
C VAL A 31 4.73 -8.07 -12.05
N ASP A 32 5.61 -8.98 -11.64
CA ASP A 32 6.31 -8.93 -10.35
C ASP A 32 7.65 -9.64 -10.47
N ASN A 33 8.69 -9.13 -9.81
CA ASN A 33 10.02 -9.75 -9.79
C ASN A 33 10.23 -10.70 -8.61
N LEU A 34 9.20 -10.88 -7.77
CA LEU A 34 9.17 -11.76 -6.60
C LEU A 34 10.26 -11.48 -5.54
N VAL A 35 10.88 -10.29 -5.54
CA VAL A 35 11.88 -9.91 -4.53
C VAL A 35 11.25 -9.80 -3.13
N THR A 36 10.01 -9.32 -3.05
CA THR A 36 9.23 -9.21 -1.80
C THR A 36 7.85 -9.82 -1.92
N GLY A 37 7.41 -10.11 -3.14
CA GLY A 37 6.12 -10.72 -3.44
C GLY A 37 6.18 -12.25 -3.41
N HIS A 38 4.98 -12.87 -3.39
CA HIS A 38 4.81 -14.31 -3.35
C HIS A 38 4.01 -14.78 -4.58
N ARG A 39 4.58 -15.72 -5.36
CA ARG A 39 3.86 -16.28 -6.51
C ARG A 39 2.52 -16.92 -6.09
N ALA A 40 2.49 -17.53 -4.92
CA ALA A 40 1.31 -18.15 -4.33
C ALA A 40 0.18 -17.15 -3.98
N ALA A 41 0.50 -15.86 -3.82
CA ALA A 41 -0.49 -14.81 -3.56
C ALA A 41 -1.24 -14.37 -4.82
N VAL A 42 -0.73 -14.66 -6.02
CA VAL A 42 -1.32 -14.22 -7.29
C VAL A 42 -2.50 -15.11 -7.65
N HIS A 43 -3.66 -14.49 -7.90
CA HIS A 43 -4.90 -15.21 -8.28
C HIS A 43 -4.68 -16.04 -9.55
N PRO A 44 -5.09 -17.33 -9.59
CA PRO A 44 -4.79 -18.25 -10.70
C PRO A 44 -5.40 -17.87 -12.06
N GLN A 45 -6.42 -17.02 -12.08
CA GLN A 45 -7.03 -16.51 -13.32
C GLN A 45 -6.32 -15.26 -13.88
N ALA A 46 -5.40 -14.66 -13.14
CA ALA A 46 -4.59 -13.56 -13.66
C ALA A 46 -3.44 -14.11 -14.52
N VAL A 47 -3.11 -13.38 -15.60
CA VAL A 47 -1.93 -13.69 -16.40
C VAL A 47 -0.71 -13.14 -15.68
N PHE A 48 0.22 -14.01 -15.32
CA PHE A 48 1.42 -13.63 -14.54
C PHE A 48 2.69 -13.68 -15.37
N TYR A 49 3.48 -12.64 -15.26
CA TYR A 49 4.83 -12.54 -15.79
C TYR A 49 5.81 -12.24 -14.65
N GLU A 50 6.82 -13.10 -14.50
CA GLU A 50 7.93 -12.84 -13.61
C GLU A 50 8.97 -12.00 -14.34
N GLY A 51 9.27 -10.79 -13.83
CA GLY A 51 10.21 -9.88 -14.41
C GLY A 51 10.22 -8.51 -13.74
N ASP A 52 11.20 -7.70 -14.13
CA ASP A 52 11.42 -6.38 -13.56
C ASP A 52 10.85 -5.28 -14.46
N LEU A 53 10.12 -4.34 -13.88
CA LEU A 53 9.55 -3.19 -14.60
C LEU A 53 10.63 -2.23 -15.15
N ALA A 54 11.85 -2.29 -14.63
CA ALA A 54 12.98 -1.52 -15.15
C ALA A 54 13.54 -2.09 -16.47
N ASP A 55 13.26 -3.37 -16.78
CA ASP A 55 13.59 -3.98 -18.06
C ASP A 55 12.57 -3.55 -19.12
N LYS A 56 12.94 -2.53 -19.89
CA LYS A 56 12.07 -1.94 -20.92
C LYS A 56 11.70 -2.92 -22.05
N ASP A 57 12.62 -3.80 -22.43
CA ASP A 57 12.37 -4.76 -23.51
C ASP A 57 11.36 -5.82 -23.05
N PHE A 58 11.52 -6.31 -21.82
CA PHE A 58 10.54 -7.19 -21.18
C PHE A 58 9.16 -6.51 -21.09
N MET A 59 9.10 -5.26 -20.64
CA MET A 59 7.84 -4.51 -20.52
C MET A 59 7.18 -4.25 -21.88
N ARG A 60 7.96 -3.92 -22.93
CA ARG A 60 7.44 -3.82 -24.30
C ARG A 60 6.81 -5.12 -24.78
N ASP A 61 7.43 -6.24 -24.47
CA ASP A 61 6.95 -7.58 -24.79
C ASP A 61 5.61 -7.88 -24.09
N VAL A 62 5.46 -7.50 -22.82
CA VAL A 62 4.20 -7.65 -22.07
C VAL A 62 3.09 -6.81 -22.72
N PHE A 63 3.31 -5.53 -23.01
CA PHE A 63 2.33 -4.68 -23.68
C PHE A 63 1.99 -5.18 -25.09
N ALA A 64 2.96 -5.69 -25.85
CA ALA A 64 2.73 -6.24 -27.19
C ALA A 64 1.87 -7.50 -27.16
N LYS A 65 2.01 -8.37 -26.14
CA LYS A 65 1.20 -9.57 -25.93
C LYS A 65 -0.22 -9.23 -25.46
N HIS A 66 -0.40 -8.10 -24.80
CA HIS A 66 -1.68 -7.64 -24.25
C HIS A 66 -2.06 -6.25 -24.75
N PRO A 67 -2.35 -6.08 -26.05
CA PRO A 67 -2.62 -4.76 -26.66
C PRO A 67 -3.93 -4.14 -26.16
N SER A 68 -4.71 -4.85 -25.37
CA SER A 68 -5.93 -4.37 -24.71
C SER A 68 -5.67 -3.65 -23.39
N ILE A 69 -4.41 -3.61 -22.89
CA ILE A 69 -4.04 -2.88 -21.69
C ILE A 69 -4.23 -1.38 -21.94
N ASP A 70 -5.10 -0.75 -21.16
CA ASP A 70 -5.41 0.67 -21.22
C ASP A 70 -5.13 1.42 -19.91
N ALA A 71 -4.86 0.68 -18.83
CA ALA A 71 -4.51 1.23 -17.54
C ALA A 71 -3.45 0.39 -16.81
N VAL A 72 -2.62 1.07 -16.03
CA VAL A 72 -1.60 0.48 -15.15
C VAL A 72 -1.93 0.80 -13.71
N ILE A 73 -1.85 -0.18 -12.81
CA ILE A 73 -1.87 0.02 -11.36
C ILE A 73 -0.49 -0.35 -10.83
N HIS A 74 0.16 0.60 -10.16
CA HIS A 74 1.57 0.50 -9.79
C HIS A 74 1.76 0.39 -8.28
N PHE A 75 2.04 -0.83 -7.80
CA PHE A 75 2.43 -1.11 -6.41
C PHE A 75 3.93 -1.42 -6.26
N ALA A 76 4.61 -1.80 -7.34
CA ALA A 76 6.00 -2.26 -7.32
C ALA A 76 6.96 -1.17 -6.79
N ALA A 77 7.42 -1.32 -5.55
CA ALA A 77 8.37 -0.40 -4.91
C ALA A 77 8.95 -1.02 -3.63
N PHE A 78 10.15 -0.63 -3.26
CA PHE A 78 10.59 -0.83 -1.88
C PHE A 78 9.90 0.17 -0.95
N SER A 79 9.49 -0.28 0.25
CA SER A 79 8.61 0.49 1.15
C SER A 79 9.07 0.54 2.61
N LEU A 80 10.21 -0.09 2.97
CA LEU A 80 10.71 -0.12 4.34
C LEU A 80 11.41 1.20 4.70
N VAL A 81 10.73 2.05 5.48
CA VAL A 81 11.22 3.38 5.89
C VAL A 81 12.59 3.28 6.57
N ALA A 82 12.75 2.35 7.52
CA ALA A 82 14.01 2.20 8.27
C ALA A 82 15.18 1.77 7.34
N GLU A 83 14.94 0.85 6.40
CA GLU A 83 15.94 0.46 5.41
C GLU A 83 16.31 1.64 4.50
N SER A 84 15.35 2.47 4.12
CA SER A 84 15.62 3.62 3.26
C SER A 84 16.63 4.60 3.87
N MET A 85 16.62 4.74 5.20
CA MET A 85 17.58 5.60 5.92
C MET A 85 19.02 5.06 5.85
N SER A 86 19.19 3.74 5.80
CA SER A 86 20.52 3.11 5.73
C SER A 86 20.98 2.81 4.30
N ASN A 87 20.05 2.67 3.35
CA ASN A 87 20.34 2.36 1.96
C ASN A 87 19.49 3.22 0.99
N PRO A 88 19.65 4.54 0.98
CA PRO A 88 18.78 5.44 0.20
C PRO A 88 18.87 5.21 -1.31
N LEU A 89 20.06 4.89 -1.84
CA LEU A 89 20.25 4.73 -3.29
C LEU A 89 19.46 3.56 -3.86
N LYS A 90 19.27 2.48 -3.09
CA LYS A 90 18.40 1.36 -3.44
C LYS A 90 16.96 1.84 -3.73
N TYR A 91 16.46 2.79 -2.94
CA TYR A 91 15.11 3.34 -3.08
C TYR A 91 14.99 4.28 -4.28
N PHE A 92 15.97 5.13 -4.50
CA PHE A 92 15.95 6.02 -5.67
C PHE A 92 16.13 5.24 -6.98
N ASP A 93 17.01 4.26 -7.03
CA ASP A 93 17.22 3.43 -8.21
C ASP A 93 15.97 2.60 -8.54
N ASN A 94 15.49 1.80 -7.60
CA ASN A 94 14.33 0.95 -7.84
C ASN A 94 13.04 1.75 -8.07
N ASN A 95 12.69 2.66 -7.15
CA ASN A 95 11.41 3.34 -7.19
C ASN A 95 11.38 4.42 -8.27
N THR A 96 12.37 5.31 -8.27
CA THR A 96 12.36 6.51 -9.11
C THR A 96 12.80 6.19 -10.55
N ALA A 97 13.92 5.48 -10.73
CA ALA A 97 14.37 5.11 -12.09
C ALA A 97 13.44 4.08 -12.73
N GLY A 98 12.89 3.14 -11.94
CA GLY A 98 11.86 2.20 -12.41
C GLY A 98 10.62 2.92 -12.94
N MET A 99 10.14 3.98 -12.25
CA MET A 99 9.01 4.79 -12.75
C MET A 99 9.34 5.46 -14.09
N VAL A 100 10.55 5.98 -14.28
CA VAL A 100 10.96 6.58 -15.56
C VAL A 100 10.90 5.52 -16.68
N SER A 101 11.48 4.34 -16.44
CA SER A 101 11.47 3.24 -17.41
C SER A 101 10.04 2.83 -17.80
N LEU A 102 9.14 2.71 -16.82
CA LEU A 102 7.73 2.38 -17.06
C LEU A 102 7.05 3.44 -17.94
N LEU A 103 7.17 4.73 -17.58
CA LEU A 103 6.50 5.81 -18.30
C LEU A 103 6.98 5.96 -19.75
N GLU A 104 8.26 5.68 -20.02
CA GLU A 104 8.79 5.65 -21.39
C GLU A 104 8.12 4.53 -22.20
N VAL A 105 8.01 3.31 -21.66
CA VAL A 105 7.33 2.20 -22.33
C VAL A 105 5.83 2.46 -22.49
N MET A 106 5.16 3.02 -21.46
CA MET A 106 3.76 3.42 -21.57
C MET A 106 3.53 4.46 -22.70
N GLN A 107 4.45 5.43 -22.84
CA GLN A 107 4.40 6.42 -23.91
C GLN A 107 4.53 5.75 -25.28
N GLU A 108 5.50 4.85 -25.46
CA GLU A 108 5.74 4.12 -26.71
C GLU A 108 4.55 3.24 -27.10
N CYS A 109 3.93 2.58 -26.11
CA CYS A 109 2.78 1.70 -26.32
C CYS A 109 1.42 2.43 -26.36
N GLY A 110 1.40 3.74 -26.12
CA GLY A 110 0.18 4.55 -26.16
C GLY A 110 -0.75 4.38 -24.96
N VAL A 111 -0.29 3.75 -23.86
CA VAL A 111 -1.06 3.62 -22.62
C VAL A 111 -1.01 4.91 -21.82
N LYS A 112 -2.18 5.47 -21.45
CA LYS A 112 -2.30 6.83 -20.93
C LYS A 112 -2.82 6.95 -19.51
N ASN A 113 -3.17 5.85 -18.85
CA ASN A 113 -3.76 5.87 -17.51
C ASN A 113 -2.88 5.08 -16.53
N ILE A 114 -2.48 5.73 -15.43
CA ILE A 114 -1.75 5.07 -14.34
C ILE A 114 -2.34 5.45 -12.98
N VAL A 115 -2.64 4.45 -12.15
CA VAL A 115 -2.96 4.65 -10.73
C VAL A 115 -1.76 4.23 -9.91
N PHE A 116 -1.28 5.14 -9.09
CA PHE A 116 -0.04 5.00 -8.35
C PHE A 116 -0.28 4.85 -6.85
N SER A 117 0.23 3.78 -6.28
CA SER A 117 0.34 3.56 -4.85
C SER A 117 1.38 4.52 -4.26
N SER A 118 0.93 5.71 -3.85
CA SER A 118 1.73 6.70 -3.14
C SER A 118 1.66 6.46 -1.61
N THR A 119 2.10 7.41 -0.83
CA THR A 119 2.17 7.28 0.62
C THR A 119 1.95 8.62 1.32
N ALA A 120 1.40 8.57 2.53
CA ALA A 120 1.37 9.72 3.41
C ALA A 120 2.77 10.12 3.95
N ALA A 121 3.79 9.27 3.81
CA ALA A 121 5.18 9.63 4.14
C ALA A 121 5.72 10.80 3.29
N THR A 122 5.07 11.14 2.18
CA THR A 122 5.38 12.34 1.37
C THR A 122 5.14 13.65 2.14
N TYR A 123 4.24 13.66 3.12
CA TYR A 123 3.95 14.86 3.92
C TYR A 123 4.98 15.13 5.00
N GLY A 124 5.72 14.10 5.45
CA GLY A 124 6.65 14.20 6.58
C GLY A 124 5.91 14.41 7.90
N ILE A 125 6.31 15.42 8.68
CA ILE A 125 5.66 15.81 9.94
C ILE A 125 4.68 16.95 9.63
N PRO A 126 3.35 16.70 9.63
CA PRO A 126 2.37 17.72 9.32
C PRO A 126 2.22 18.72 10.48
N GLU A 127 1.95 19.98 10.15
CA GLU A 127 1.65 21.02 11.13
C GLU A 127 0.20 20.94 11.63
N GLU A 128 -0.70 20.37 10.83
CA GLU A 128 -2.13 20.23 11.13
C GLU A 128 -2.62 18.80 10.82
N VAL A 129 -3.57 18.34 11.63
CA VAL A 129 -4.24 17.04 11.50
C VAL A 129 -5.76 17.28 11.59
N PRO A 130 -6.59 16.67 10.69
CA PRO A 130 -6.22 15.67 9.68
C PRO A 130 -5.47 16.27 8.48
N ILE A 131 -4.58 15.48 7.91
CA ILE A 131 -3.77 15.85 6.74
C ILE A 131 -4.67 15.93 5.50
N LEU A 132 -4.59 17.06 4.79
CA LEU A 132 -5.30 17.28 3.53
C LEU A 132 -4.35 17.08 2.34
N GLU A 133 -4.90 16.90 1.13
CA GLU A 133 -4.09 16.80 -0.09
C GLU A 133 -3.35 18.12 -0.42
N THR A 134 -3.80 19.24 0.14
CA THR A 134 -3.18 20.56 0.04
C THR A 134 -2.04 20.78 1.03
N THR A 135 -1.89 19.90 2.03
CA THR A 135 -0.78 19.96 3.00
C THR A 135 0.56 19.88 2.28
N PRO A 136 1.53 20.76 2.59
CA PRO A 136 2.85 20.72 1.98
C PRO A 136 3.54 19.37 2.12
N GLN A 137 4.06 18.86 1.02
CA GLN A 137 4.84 17.61 1.01
C GLN A 137 6.29 17.93 1.36
N LYS A 138 6.76 17.44 2.52
CA LYS A 138 8.12 17.62 3.05
C LYS A 138 8.60 16.30 3.65
N PRO A 139 8.91 15.28 2.83
CA PRO A 139 9.32 13.97 3.33
C PRO A 139 10.56 14.07 4.20
N ILE A 140 10.66 13.21 5.21
CA ILE A 140 11.76 13.16 6.18
C ILE A 140 12.59 11.88 6.07
N ASN A 141 12.34 11.07 5.07
CA ASN A 141 13.07 9.84 4.79
C ASN A 141 13.15 9.56 3.28
N PRO A 142 14.15 8.80 2.82
CA PRO A 142 14.35 8.52 1.38
C PRO A 142 13.20 7.76 0.73
N TYR A 143 12.46 6.92 1.45
CA TYR A 143 11.26 6.28 0.94
C TYR A 143 10.19 7.32 0.56
N GLY A 144 9.81 8.20 1.50
CA GLY A 144 8.85 9.27 1.23
C GLY A 144 9.31 10.20 0.11
N GLU A 145 10.61 10.54 0.09
CA GLU A 145 11.22 11.35 -0.97
C GLU A 145 11.12 10.66 -2.33
N SER A 146 11.46 9.36 -2.43
CA SER A 146 11.34 8.61 -3.69
C SER A 146 9.89 8.60 -4.22
N LYS A 147 8.90 8.43 -3.33
CA LYS A 147 7.48 8.47 -3.71
C LYS A 147 7.05 9.86 -4.20
N LEU A 148 7.50 10.93 -3.55
CA LEU A 148 7.25 12.31 -3.99
C LEU A 148 7.92 12.60 -5.35
N MET A 149 9.12 12.11 -5.57
CA MET A 149 9.81 12.20 -6.88
C MET A 149 8.99 11.47 -7.97
N MET A 150 8.46 10.27 -7.69
CA MET A 150 7.60 9.54 -8.63
C MET A 150 6.34 10.34 -8.98
N GLU A 151 5.66 10.96 -8.01
CA GLU A 151 4.53 11.86 -8.29
C GLU A 151 4.95 13.06 -9.16
N THR A 152 6.14 13.61 -8.91
CA THR A 152 6.67 14.74 -9.70
C THR A 152 6.98 14.33 -11.13
N ILE A 153 7.56 13.15 -11.35
CA ILE A 153 7.83 12.60 -12.69
C ILE A 153 6.52 12.39 -13.45
N MET A 154 5.50 11.82 -12.81
CA MET A 154 4.18 11.63 -13.44
C MET A 154 3.51 12.95 -13.81
N ARG A 155 3.64 14.01 -12.99
CA ARG A 155 3.13 15.36 -13.37
C ARG A 155 3.76 15.88 -14.65
N TRP A 156 5.08 15.70 -14.82
CA TRP A 156 5.75 16.09 -16.06
C TRP A 156 5.38 15.19 -17.23
N ALA A 157 5.20 13.89 -17.01
CA ALA A 157 4.74 12.97 -18.05
C ALA A 157 3.30 13.27 -18.51
N ASP A 158 2.43 13.70 -17.61
CA ASP A 158 1.08 14.20 -17.96
C ASP A 158 1.16 15.43 -18.86
N GLN A 159 1.95 16.44 -18.45
CA GLN A 159 2.08 17.68 -19.24
C GLN A 159 2.70 17.44 -20.63
N ALA A 160 3.71 16.58 -20.72
CA ALA A 160 4.45 16.37 -21.95
C ALA A 160 3.81 15.34 -22.89
N TYR A 161 3.22 14.29 -22.34
CA TYR A 161 2.78 13.11 -23.09
C TYR A 161 1.30 12.77 -22.91
N GLY A 162 0.59 13.47 -22.01
CA GLY A 162 -0.81 13.20 -21.69
C GLY A 162 -1.02 11.87 -20.96
N ILE A 163 -0.01 11.37 -20.26
CA ILE A 163 -0.15 10.19 -19.38
C ILE A 163 -0.80 10.66 -18.08
N LYS A 164 -2.10 10.40 -17.94
CA LYS A 164 -2.89 10.78 -16.78
C LYS A 164 -2.60 9.86 -15.59
N PHE A 165 -2.61 10.42 -14.38
CA PHE A 165 -2.35 9.65 -13.19
C PHE A 165 -3.30 10.01 -12.03
N VAL A 166 -3.53 9.03 -11.17
CA VAL A 166 -4.06 9.23 -9.82
C VAL A 166 -3.04 8.69 -8.81
N ALA A 167 -2.60 9.56 -7.89
CA ALA A 167 -1.77 9.17 -6.77
C ALA A 167 -2.65 8.94 -5.52
N LEU A 168 -2.69 7.72 -5.00
CA LEU A 168 -3.41 7.37 -3.78
C LEU A 168 -2.43 7.35 -2.60
N ARG A 169 -2.59 8.30 -1.66
CA ARG A 169 -1.72 8.47 -0.49
C ARG A 169 -2.39 7.89 0.75
N TYR A 170 -1.77 6.89 1.34
CA TYR A 170 -2.27 6.21 2.54
C TYR A 170 -1.15 5.90 3.53
N PHE A 171 -1.54 5.58 4.75
CA PHE A 171 -0.61 5.29 5.86
C PHE A 171 -0.41 3.79 6.00
N ASN A 172 -1.01 3.18 7.03
CA ASN A 172 -0.84 1.78 7.30
C ASN A 172 -1.94 0.97 6.61
N VAL A 173 -1.53 -0.03 5.86
CA VAL A 173 -2.46 -1.02 5.34
C VAL A 173 -2.44 -2.21 6.28
N ALA A 174 -3.61 -2.65 6.71
CA ALA A 174 -3.74 -3.76 7.64
C ALA A 174 -5.00 -4.57 7.34
N GLY A 175 -4.93 -5.87 7.59
CA GLY A 175 -6.02 -6.80 7.28
C GLY A 175 -5.59 -7.89 6.30
N ALA A 176 -6.55 -8.70 5.90
CA ALA A 176 -6.35 -9.78 4.95
C ALA A 176 -7.66 -10.03 4.18
N LYS A 177 -7.61 -10.85 3.15
CA LYS A 177 -8.82 -11.30 2.47
C LYS A 177 -9.75 -11.98 3.51
N PRO A 178 -11.06 -11.67 3.52
CA PRO A 178 -11.99 -12.16 4.56
C PRO A 178 -12.08 -13.68 4.70
N ASP A 179 -11.76 -14.44 3.63
CA ASP A 179 -11.70 -15.90 3.70
C ASP A 179 -10.38 -16.44 4.27
N GLY A 180 -9.36 -15.58 4.45
CA GLY A 180 -8.05 -15.92 4.96
C GLY A 180 -7.12 -16.58 3.93
N SER A 181 -7.41 -16.48 2.63
CA SER A 181 -6.58 -17.08 1.57
C SER A 181 -5.43 -16.20 1.08
N ILE A 182 -5.50 -14.88 1.33
CA ILE A 182 -4.47 -13.91 0.98
C ILE A 182 -4.25 -12.98 2.17
N GLY A 183 -3.00 -12.72 2.54
CA GLY A 183 -2.66 -11.83 3.64
C GLY A 183 -1.25 -11.29 3.57
N GLU A 184 -0.82 -10.64 4.64
CA GLU A 184 0.48 -10.00 4.75
C GLU A 184 1.55 -11.02 5.16
N ASP A 185 2.63 -11.08 4.37
CA ASP A 185 3.79 -11.91 4.65
C ASP A 185 5.06 -11.21 4.21
N HIS A 186 5.74 -10.57 5.14
CA HIS A 186 6.99 -9.85 4.92
C HIS A 186 8.17 -10.48 5.65
N GLY A 187 9.32 -10.41 5.06
CA GLY A 187 10.57 -10.80 5.68
C GLY A 187 11.67 -9.75 5.49
N PRO A 188 12.07 -8.98 6.54
CA PRO A 188 11.57 -9.00 7.93
C PRO A 188 10.23 -8.27 8.11
N GLU A 189 9.45 -8.68 9.12
CA GLU A 189 8.20 -8.00 9.48
C GLU A 189 8.47 -6.80 10.40
N THR A 190 7.95 -5.64 10.02
CA THR A 190 8.15 -4.37 10.74
C THR A 190 6.86 -3.63 11.07
N HIS A 191 5.71 -4.09 10.54
CA HIS A 191 4.41 -3.45 10.77
C HIS A 191 3.81 -3.86 12.11
N LEU A 192 3.15 -2.90 12.78
CA LEU A 192 2.64 -3.08 14.13
C LEU A 192 1.66 -4.26 14.22
N LEU A 193 0.63 -4.30 13.37
CA LEU A 193 -0.42 -5.31 13.49
C LEU A 193 0.11 -6.75 13.31
N PRO A 194 0.88 -7.10 12.28
CA PRO A 194 1.49 -8.43 12.20
C PRO A 194 2.37 -8.78 13.39
N ILE A 195 3.16 -7.82 13.93
CA ILE A 195 3.99 -8.05 15.13
C ILE A 195 3.12 -8.35 16.34
N VAL A 196 2.02 -7.64 16.56
CA VAL A 196 1.04 -7.90 17.62
C VAL A 196 0.44 -9.32 17.48
N LEU A 197 0.09 -9.70 16.24
CA LEU A 197 -0.44 -11.04 15.96
C LEU A 197 0.62 -12.16 16.13
N GLN A 198 1.90 -11.88 15.87
CA GLN A 198 3.00 -12.81 16.18
C GLN A 198 3.12 -13.06 17.69
N VAL A 199 2.82 -12.07 18.54
CA VAL A 199 2.74 -12.29 20.00
C VAL A 199 1.56 -13.20 20.33
N ALA A 200 0.39 -12.99 19.74
CA ALA A 200 -0.77 -13.87 19.91
C ALA A 200 -0.49 -15.32 19.45
N GLN A 201 0.33 -15.51 18.40
CA GLN A 201 0.78 -16.81 17.92
C GLN A 201 1.86 -17.46 18.82
N GLY A 202 2.37 -16.76 19.82
CA GLY A 202 3.48 -17.24 20.67
C GLY A 202 4.87 -17.20 20.01
N LYS A 203 5.01 -16.52 18.85
CA LYS A 203 6.30 -16.34 18.15
C LYS A 203 7.17 -15.25 18.78
N ARG A 204 6.54 -14.35 19.54
CA ARG A 204 7.18 -13.30 20.33
C ARG A 204 6.62 -13.32 21.75
N GLU A 205 7.47 -13.01 22.71
CA GLU A 205 7.06 -12.97 24.13
C GLU A 205 6.15 -11.77 24.42
N LYS A 206 6.42 -10.62 23.80
CA LYS A 206 5.72 -9.36 24.05
C LYS A 206 5.85 -8.41 22.86
N ILE A 207 5.00 -7.37 22.85
CA ILE A 207 5.11 -6.23 21.94
C ILE A 207 5.73 -5.03 22.67
N ALA A 208 6.66 -4.31 22.01
CA ALA A 208 7.16 -3.03 22.49
C ALA A 208 6.30 -1.90 21.94
N VAL A 209 5.72 -1.07 22.81
CA VAL A 209 5.04 0.17 22.49
C VAL A 209 6.01 1.33 22.76
N PHE A 210 6.33 2.12 21.74
CA PHE A 210 7.36 3.15 21.80
C PHE A 210 6.78 4.49 22.26
N GLY A 211 6.93 4.81 23.54
CA GLY A 211 6.41 6.02 24.19
C GLY A 211 4.98 5.88 24.71
N ASP A 212 4.74 6.49 25.86
CA ASP A 212 3.45 6.60 26.53
C ASP A 212 3.18 8.05 26.99
N ASP A 213 3.92 9.00 26.44
CA ASP A 213 3.92 10.42 26.78
C ASP A 213 3.59 11.33 25.58
N TYR A 214 2.95 10.75 24.53
CA TYR A 214 2.45 11.51 23.39
C TYR A 214 1.21 12.34 23.78
N ASP A 215 1.00 13.47 23.10
CA ASP A 215 -0.21 14.30 23.28
C ASP A 215 -1.43 13.63 22.59
N THR A 216 -1.85 12.52 23.17
CA THR A 216 -2.97 11.68 22.72
C THR A 216 -3.76 11.16 23.93
N PRO A 217 -4.99 10.68 23.76
CA PRO A 217 -5.85 10.29 24.88
C PRO A 217 -5.28 9.19 25.81
N ASP A 218 -4.45 8.27 25.29
CA ASP A 218 -3.84 7.19 26.06
C ASP A 218 -2.31 7.27 26.15
N GLY A 219 -1.73 8.39 25.66
CA GLY A 219 -0.31 8.64 25.68
C GLY A 219 0.48 7.90 24.58
N THR A 220 -0.15 7.04 23.79
CA THR A 220 0.53 6.35 22.67
C THR A 220 0.17 6.99 21.33
N ASN A 221 1.08 6.89 20.36
CA ASN A 221 0.88 7.53 19.07
C ASN A 221 -0.31 6.95 18.29
N VAL A 222 -0.99 7.81 17.54
CA VAL A 222 -2.18 7.49 16.74
C VAL A 222 -1.81 7.40 15.27
N ARG A 223 -2.26 6.35 14.60
CA ARG A 223 -2.04 6.09 13.17
C ARG A 223 -3.34 5.75 12.47
N ASP A 224 -3.37 6.08 11.19
CA ASP A 224 -4.48 5.74 10.31
C ASP A 224 -4.28 4.35 9.69
N TYR A 225 -5.36 3.60 9.53
CA TYR A 225 -5.35 2.24 8.98
C TYR A 225 -6.39 2.10 7.88
N VAL A 226 -6.01 1.41 6.80
CA VAL A 226 -6.89 1.10 5.66
C VAL A 226 -6.82 -0.39 5.38
N HIS A 227 -7.98 -1.01 5.21
CA HIS A 227 -8.06 -2.41 4.83
C HIS A 227 -7.65 -2.60 3.35
N PRO A 228 -6.89 -3.66 2.97
CA PRO A 228 -6.42 -3.86 1.59
C PRO A 228 -7.55 -3.96 0.56
N PHE A 229 -8.72 -4.44 0.92
CA PHE A 229 -9.88 -4.47 0.01
C PHE A 229 -10.50 -3.09 -0.20
N ASP A 230 -10.59 -2.25 0.84
CA ASP A 230 -11.05 -0.87 0.67
C ASP A 230 -10.07 -0.05 -0.17
N LEU A 231 -8.77 -0.35 0.00
CA LEU A 231 -7.73 0.24 -0.82
C LEU A 231 -7.83 -0.22 -2.28
N ALA A 232 -8.08 -1.51 -2.53
CA ALA A 232 -8.30 -2.03 -3.87
C ALA A 232 -9.54 -1.39 -4.53
N ASP A 233 -10.64 -1.23 -3.80
CA ASP A 233 -11.83 -0.54 -4.29
C ASP A 233 -11.51 0.93 -4.68
N ALA A 234 -10.67 1.64 -3.92
CA ALA A 234 -10.20 2.99 -4.28
C ALA A 234 -9.37 3.01 -5.58
N HIS A 235 -8.50 2.02 -5.80
CA HIS A 235 -7.72 1.91 -7.03
C HIS A 235 -8.61 1.65 -8.24
N ILE A 236 -9.64 0.80 -8.12
CA ILE A 236 -10.64 0.57 -9.20
C ILE A 236 -11.36 1.87 -9.55
N LEU A 237 -11.84 2.60 -8.53
CA LEU A 237 -12.51 3.90 -8.74
C LEU A 237 -11.57 4.92 -9.38
N ALA A 238 -10.28 4.92 -9.03
CA ALA A 238 -9.28 5.79 -9.63
C ALA A 238 -9.02 5.44 -11.11
N VAL A 239 -8.99 4.16 -11.48
CA VAL A 239 -8.91 3.74 -12.90
C VAL A 239 -10.12 4.25 -13.67
N GLU A 240 -11.33 4.06 -13.16
CA GLU A 240 -12.55 4.54 -13.80
C GLU A 240 -12.59 6.08 -13.92
N HIS A 241 -12.10 6.78 -12.89
CA HIS A 241 -11.95 8.25 -12.92
C HIS A 241 -11.07 8.68 -14.11
N LEU A 242 -9.94 8.05 -14.32
CA LEU A 242 -9.06 8.36 -15.47
C LEU A 242 -9.71 7.99 -16.82
N ARG A 243 -10.35 6.83 -16.91
CA ARG A 243 -11.04 6.35 -18.13
C ARG A 243 -12.19 7.26 -18.57
N THR A 244 -12.84 7.91 -17.64
CA THR A 244 -13.91 8.88 -17.92
C THR A 244 -13.39 10.27 -18.26
N GLY A 245 -12.07 10.43 -18.40
CA GLY A 245 -11.44 11.66 -18.92
C GLY A 245 -11.18 12.73 -17.87
N HIS A 246 -11.24 12.38 -16.59
CA HIS A 246 -10.90 13.34 -15.54
C HIS A 246 -9.39 13.63 -15.49
N PRO A 247 -8.99 14.80 -14.97
CA PRO A 247 -7.59 15.19 -14.88
C PRO A 247 -6.83 14.35 -13.86
N SER A 248 -5.49 14.37 -14.00
CA SER A 248 -4.61 13.81 -12.98
C SER A 248 -4.81 14.45 -11.62
N ASP A 249 -4.81 13.67 -10.56
CA ASP A 249 -5.06 14.15 -9.20
C ASP A 249 -4.36 13.26 -8.13
N ALA A 250 -4.40 13.71 -6.88
CA ALA A 250 -3.98 12.93 -5.72
C ALA A 250 -5.13 12.87 -4.70
N PHE A 251 -5.25 11.71 -4.02
CA PHE A 251 -6.27 11.48 -3.00
C PHE A 251 -5.66 10.81 -1.78
N ASN A 252 -6.00 11.33 -0.60
CA ASN A 252 -5.70 10.67 0.66
C ASN A 252 -6.72 9.57 0.94
N LEU A 253 -6.24 8.43 1.43
CA LEU A 253 -7.07 7.32 1.87
C LEU A 253 -6.75 6.98 3.33
N GLY A 254 -7.76 7.04 4.19
CA GLY A 254 -7.64 6.77 5.61
C GLY A 254 -9.02 6.59 6.25
N SER A 255 -9.03 6.16 7.51
CA SER A 255 -10.24 6.04 8.32
C SER A 255 -10.80 7.41 8.73
N SER A 256 -9.98 8.46 8.68
CA SER A 256 -10.23 9.82 9.18
C SER A 256 -10.37 9.91 10.72
N THR A 257 -10.18 8.83 11.45
CA THR A 257 -10.25 8.78 12.92
C THR A 257 -8.96 8.29 13.57
N GLY A 258 -8.26 7.35 12.93
CA GLY A 258 -7.05 6.73 13.45
C GLY A 258 -7.28 5.82 14.67
N PHE A 259 -6.22 5.10 15.04
CA PHE A 259 -6.20 4.23 16.23
C PHE A 259 -4.84 4.36 16.91
N SER A 260 -4.83 4.40 18.24
CA SER A 260 -3.60 4.40 19.03
C SER A 260 -2.98 2.99 19.06
N ASN A 261 -1.69 2.92 19.40
CA ASN A 261 -1.02 1.62 19.52
C ASN A 261 -1.66 0.74 20.61
N LEU A 262 -2.10 1.33 21.73
CA LEU A 262 -2.79 0.59 22.77
C LEU A 262 -4.17 0.11 22.32
N GLN A 263 -4.92 0.92 21.55
CA GLN A 263 -6.21 0.48 20.98
C GLN A 263 -6.02 -0.73 20.04
N ILE A 264 -4.95 -0.75 19.23
CA ILE A 264 -4.62 -1.91 18.38
C ILE A 264 -4.36 -3.16 19.24
N VAL A 265 -3.57 -3.05 20.30
CA VAL A 265 -3.27 -4.18 21.19
C VAL A 265 -4.54 -4.69 21.90
N GLU A 266 -5.36 -3.79 22.42
CA GLU A 266 -6.63 -4.17 23.10
C GLU A 266 -7.62 -4.84 22.13
N ALA A 267 -7.78 -4.30 20.93
CA ALA A 267 -8.61 -4.90 19.90
C ALA A 267 -8.07 -6.30 19.50
N ALA A 268 -6.75 -6.44 19.38
CA ALA A 268 -6.14 -7.73 19.08
C ALA A 268 -6.35 -8.76 20.22
N ARG A 269 -6.25 -8.35 21.48
CA ARG A 269 -6.60 -9.21 22.64
C ARG A 269 -8.03 -9.72 22.56
N LYS A 270 -8.96 -8.81 22.26
CA LYS A 270 -10.39 -9.15 22.14
C LYS A 270 -10.65 -10.12 21.00
N VAL A 271 -10.09 -9.86 19.81
CA VAL A 271 -10.31 -10.67 18.60
C VAL A 271 -9.64 -12.04 18.70
N THR A 272 -8.38 -12.08 19.15
CA THR A 272 -7.61 -13.33 19.18
C THR A 272 -7.90 -14.21 20.41
N GLY A 273 -8.38 -13.61 21.51
CA GLY A 273 -8.56 -14.28 22.79
C GLY A 273 -7.23 -14.54 23.54
N HIS A 274 -6.10 -13.96 23.07
CA HIS A 274 -4.78 -14.11 23.67
C HIS A 274 -4.39 -12.88 24.52
N PRO A 275 -3.60 -13.05 25.60
CA PRO A 275 -3.29 -11.95 26.53
C PRO A 275 -2.40 -10.84 25.95
N ILE A 276 -1.60 -11.12 24.91
CA ILE A 276 -0.67 -10.21 24.22
C ILE A 276 0.07 -9.29 25.20
N PRO A 277 1.11 -9.78 25.91
CA PRO A 277 1.92 -8.96 26.80
C PRO A 277 2.57 -7.80 26.07
N LEU A 278 2.66 -6.64 26.73
CA LEU A 278 3.34 -5.47 26.18
C LEU A 278 4.34 -4.87 27.18
N GLU A 279 5.31 -4.13 26.65
CA GLU A 279 6.18 -3.25 27.41
C GLU A 279 6.21 -1.86 26.79
N ILE A 280 6.35 -0.85 27.61
CA ILE A 280 6.59 0.52 27.14
C ILE A 280 8.11 0.70 26.95
N ALA A 281 8.50 1.13 25.77
CA ALA A 281 9.88 1.47 25.41
C ALA A 281 10.02 2.99 25.20
N GLU A 282 11.26 3.48 25.13
CA GLU A 282 11.52 4.90 24.84
C GLU A 282 10.92 5.32 23.47
N ARG A 283 10.47 6.58 23.39
CA ARG A 283 9.97 7.17 22.13
C ARG A 283 11.00 7.06 21.01
N ARG A 284 10.54 6.80 19.81
CA ARG A 284 11.36 6.91 18.61
C ARG A 284 11.58 8.39 18.27
N PRO A 285 12.81 8.84 18.05
CA PRO A 285 13.07 10.23 17.64
C PRO A 285 12.33 10.60 16.36
N GLY A 286 11.61 11.73 16.38
CA GLY A 286 10.90 12.24 15.20
C GLY A 286 9.59 11.54 14.87
N ASP A 287 9.10 10.64 15.74
CA ASP A 287 7.79 9.99 15.54
C ASP A 287 6.66 10.92 16.00
N PRO A 288 5.76 11.37 15.10
CA PRO A 288 4.71 12.33 15.46
C PRO A 288 3.61 11.69 16.31
N ASP A 289 2.96 12.50 17.14
CA ASP A 289 1.89 12.06 18.05
C ASP A 289 0.72 11.46 17.27
N THR A 290 0.30 12.13 16.18
CA THR A 290 -0.87 11.73 15.39
C THR A 290 -0.60 11.88 13.89
N LEU A 291 -0.91 10.83 13.14
CA LEU A 291 -0.89 10.84 11.67
C LEU A 291 -2.22 10.27 11.16
N ILE A 292 -3.14 11.16 10.79
CA ILE A 292 -4.47 10.84 10.26
C ILE A 292 -4.69 11.66 8.99
N ALA A 293 -5.20 11.02 7.94
CA ALA A 293 -5.58 11.70 6.71
C ALA A 293 -7.08 11.99 6.65
N SER A 294 -7.44 13.13 6.07
CA SER A 294 -8.80 13.32 5.59
C SER A 294 -8.98 12.57 4.27
N SER A 295 -9.97 11.70 4.21
CA SER A 295 -10.39 11.04 2.98
C SER A 295 -11.64 11.66 2.34
N GLU A 296 -11.99 12.87 2.76
CA GLU A 296 -13.18 13.57 2.27
C GLU A 296 -13.16 13.79 0.75
N LYS A 297 -12.01 14.16 0.19
CA LYS A 297 -11.83 14.34 -1.25
C LYS A 297 -12.07 13.04 -2.01
N ALA A 298 -11.52 11.91 -1.54
CA ALA A 298 -11.73 10.60 -2.16
C ALA A 298 -13.21 10.17 -2.09
N ARG A 299 -13.89 10.43 -0.98
CA ARG A 299 -15.33 10.16 -0.82
C ARG A 299 -16.17 10.99 -1.78
N ASN A 300 -15.89 12.29 -1.90
CA ASN A 300 -16.69 13.22 -2.70
C ASN A 300 -16.44 13.10 -4.20
N ILE A 301 -15.21 12.85 -4.64
CA ILE A 301 -14.83 12.85 -6.06
C ILE A 301 -14.80 11.44 -6.64
N LEU A 302 -14.18 10.47 -5.96
CA LEU A 302 -14.14 9.08 -6.43
C LEU A 302 -15.37 8.27 -6.00
N GLY A 303 -16.17 8.75 -5.03
CA GLY A 303 -17.25 7.98 -4.44
C GLY A 303 -16.76 6.83 -3.55
N TRP A 304 -15.51 6.91 -3.05
CA TRP A 304 -14.92 5.87 -2.22
C TRP A 304 -15.63 5.75 -0.87
N GLN A 305 -16.05 4.54 -0.53
CA GLN A 305 -16.73 4.23 0.73
C GLN A 305 -16.08 2.97 1.32
N PRO A 306 -15.18 3.12 2.31
CA PRO A 306 -14.57 1.98 2.98
C PRO A 306 -15.63 1.16 3.72
N LYS A 307 -15.48 -0.17 3.70
CA LYS A 307 -16.39 -1.13 4.32
C LYS A 307 -15.77 -1.78 5.56
N PHE A 308 -14.45 -1.72 5.68
CA PHE A 308 -13.66 -2.29 6.77
C PHE A 308 -13.03 -1.16 7.60
N ASP A 309 -13.85 -0.23 8.10
CA ASP A 309 -13.42 0.96 8.85
C ASP A 309 -13.31 0.73 10.36
N ASN A 310 -13.68 -0.47 10.83
CA ASN A 310 -13.60 -0.88 12.23
C ASN A 310 -12.31 -1.70 12.44
N ILE A 311 -11.52 -1.32 13.46
CA ILE A 311 -10.23 -1.97 13.74
C ILE A 311 -10.38 -3.46 14.12
N GLU A 312 -11.45 -3.84 14.81
CA GLU A 312 -11.69 -5.24 15.17
C GLU A 312 -11.89 -6.07 13.90
N THR A 313 -12.67 -5.59 12.93
CA THR A 313 -12.88 -6.26 11.64
C THR A 313 -11.58 -6.39 10.83
N ILE A 314 -10.75 -5.33 10.82
CA ILE A 314 -9.41 -5.37 10.20
C ILE A 314 -8.57 -6.47 10.84
N ILE A 315 -8.53 -6.52 12.18
CA ILE A 315 -7.76 -7.51 12.94
C ILE A 315 -8.33 -8.93 12.75
N GLU A 316 -9.66 -9.10 12.69
CA GLU A 316 -10.30 -10.39 12.43
C GLU A 316 -9.83 -11.02 11.11
N THR A 317 -9.81 -10.22 10.05
CA THR A 317 -9.33 -10.71 8.74
C THR A 317 -7.84 -11.05 8.79
N ALA A 318 -7.01 -10.20 9.39
CA ALA A 318 -5.58 -10.45 9.57
C ALA A 318 -5.31 -11.70 10.43
N TRP A 319 -6.03 -11.85 11.55
CA TRP A 319 -5.89 -13.01 12.42
C TRP A 319 -6.26 -14.32 11.73
N LYS A 320 -7.31 -14.29 10.93
CA LYS A 320 -7.72 -15.47 10.14
C LYS A 320 -6.62 -15.93 9.19
N TRP A 321 -5.94 -14.99 8.50
CA TRP A 321 -4.77 -15.31 7.69
C TRP A 321 -3.62 -15.84 8.54
N HIS A 322 -3.15 -15.08 9.51
CA HIS A 322 -1.97 -15.44 10.30
C HIS A 322 -2.15 -16.75 11.10
N SER A 323 -3.36 -17.05 11.58
CA SER A 323 -3.63 -18.30 12.31
C SER A 323 -3.66 -19.53 11.40
N SER A 324 -4.11 -19.39 10.15
CA SER A 324 -4.12 -20.48 9.17
C SER A 324 -2.81 -20.62 8.38
N HIS A 325 -2.00 -19.56 8.32
CA HIS A 325 -0.70 -19.53 7.63
C HIS A 325 0.42 -19.11 8.62
N PRO A 326 0.73 -19.94 9.62
CA PRO A 326 1.69 -19.53 10.64
C PRO A 326 3.10 -19.27 10.10
N ASN A 327 3.46 -19.83 8.96
CA ASN A 327 4.77 -19.65 8.31
C ASN A 327 4.71 -18.75 7.05
N GLY A 328 3.56 -18.09 6.80
CA GLY A 328 3.33 -17.32 5.59
C GLY A 328 2.99 -18.19 4.38
N TYR A 329 3.35 -17.74 3.18
CA TYR A 329 3.17 -18.51 1.95
C TYR A 329 4.19 -19.64 1.83
N ASP A 330 3.79 -20.77 1.21
CA ASP A 330 4.63 -21.97 1.06
C ASP A 330 5.73 -21.85 -0.03
N ASP A 331 5.79 -20.74 -0.74
CA ASP A 331 6.72 -20.49 -1.85
C ASP A 331 8.03 -19.79 -1.43
N ARG A 332 8.29 -19.68 -0.13
CA ARG A 332 9.61 -19.30 0.39
C ARG A 332 10.51 -20.52 0.34
N GLY A 333 11.30 -20.63 -0.75
CA GLY A 333 12.31 -21.65 -0.91
C GLY A 333 13.54 -21.43 -0.01
#